data_706c177d050bbd06d8993299a0f04308
#
_entry.id   706c177d050bbd06d8993299a0f04308
#
_cell.length_a   1.000
_cell.length_b   1.000
_cell.length_c   1.000
_cell.angle_alpha   90.00
_cell.angle_beta   90.00
_cell.angle_gamma   90.00
#
_symmetry.space_group_name_H-M   'P 1'
#
loop_
_entity.id
_entity.type
_entity.pdbx_description
1 polymer ?
#
loop_
_entity_poly.entity_id
_entity_poly.type
_entity_poly.pdbx_seq_one_letter_code
_entity_poly.pdbx_strand_id
1 'polypeptide(L)'
;MTTATMTSTKPPARFKAIRRRTFAFIAVSILILLALIETVPFVLTVANSFKCLSVVQQRPQVFVPLPPFGAECRTESGSALPTDATSTLLTFNPTLEGYENVFQYNLGLWITNTVYYALAITVLRLIFDSLAGYALARIKFIGNRVFFFIILGTMMIPGVVLLIPRFIILKQIGFINTYHGVVLMLAADAFGVFLMKQFFESVPKEIEEAAMVDGANRFTMFFRVVLPMATPALTALAIFSFQGTWNNFMDLLIVVGGDSTKHNLPLGLAQLRGQFGETLEWNTFLAGAVITTLPLAIVFFFFQRYFVEGI
;
A
#
# COMPACT_ATOMS: atom_id res chain seq x y z
N MET A 1 -68.80 -15.65 13.39
CA MET A 1 -67.33 -15.38 13.42
C MET A 1 -66.87 -15.20 11.98
N THR A 2 -66.72 -13.95 11.53
CA THR A 2 -66.35 -13.62 10.13
C THR A 2 -64.85 -13.33 10.11
N THR A 3 -64.06 -14.22 9.55
CA THR A 3 -62.61 -14.07 9.36
C THR A 3 -62.37 -13.10 8.20
N ALA A 4 -61.88 -11.90 8.51
CA ALA A 4 -61.41 -10.95 7.50
C ALA A 4 -60.07 -11.39 6.94
N THR A 5 -60.04 -11.86 5.68
CA THR A 5 -58.82 -12.14 4.91
C THR A 5 -58.16 -10.82 4.56
N MET A 6 -57.04 -10.49 5.24
CA MET A 6 -56.16 -9.38 4.82
C MET A 6 -55.50 -9.73 3.50
N THR A 7 -55.95 -9.15 2.42
CA THR A 7 -55.29 -9.21 1.10
C THR A 7 -54.04 -8.34 1.12
N SER A 8 -52.86 -8.95 1.20
CA SER A 8 -51.60 -8.28 1.02
C SER A 8 -51.43 -7.82 -0.44
N THR A 9 -51.72 -6.56 -0.71
CA THR A 9 -51.51 -5.95 -2.04
C THR A 9 -50.03 -5.69 -2.27
N LYS A 10 -49.39 -6.55 -3.07
CA LYS A 10 -48.00 -6.30 -3.54
C LYS A 10 -47.97 -4.98 -4.28
N PRO A 11 -47.02 -4.07 -3.95
CA PRO A 11 -46.90 -2.78 -4.64
C PRO A 11 -46.63 -3.00 -6.13
N PRO A 12 -47.21 -2.17 -7.03
CA PRO A 12 -47.06 -2.31 -8.47
C PRO A 12 -45.60 -2.27 -8.91
N ALA A 13 -45.24 -3.09 -9.89
CA ALA A 13 -43.86 -3.26 -10.37
C ALA A 13 -43.18 -1.93 -10.73
N ARG A 14 -43.93 -0.95 -11.19
CA ARG A 14 -43.49 0.42 -11.51
C ARG A 14 -42.96 1.17 -10.28
N PHE A 15 -43.60 1.03 -9.12
CA PHE A 15 -43.16 1.65 -7.86
C PHE A 15 -41.84 1.07 -7.36
N LYS A 16 -41.65 -0.24 -7.51
CA LYS A 16 -40.38 -0.92 -7.16
C LYS A 16 -39.24 -0.47 -8.07
N ALA A 17 -39.49 -0.26 -9.37
CA ALA A 17 -38.50 0.20 -10.33
C ALA A 17 -38.08 1.66 -10.08
N ILE A 18 -39.03 2.55 -9.76
CA ILE A 18 -38.74 3.95 -9.43
C ILE A 18 -37.92 4.00 -8.14
N ARG A 19 -38.33 3.33 -7.07
CA ARG A 19 -37.61 3.28 -5.79
C ARG A 19 -36.17 2.75 -5.96
N ARG A 20 -35.98 1.72 -6.79
CA ARG A 20 -34.65 1.17 -7.08
C ARG A 20 -33.76 2.17 -7.83
N ARG A 21 -34.32 2.92 -8.79
CA ARG A 21 -33.59 3.97 -9.53
C ARG A 21 -33.22 5.14 -8.61
N THR A 22 -34.16 5.62 -7.78
CA THR A 22 -33.88 6.69 -6.81
C THR A 22 -32.83 6.27 -5.81
N PHE A 23 -32.91 5.05 -5.25
CA PHE A 23 -31.90 4.53 -4.34
C PHE A 23 -30.52 4.42 -5.03
N ALA A 24 -30.46 3.89 -6.23
CA ALA A 24 -29.20 3.82 -7.01
C ALA A 24 -28.63 5.23 -7.28
N PHE A 25 -29.47 6.20 -7.66
CA PHE A 25 -29.02 7.58 -7.87
C PHE A 25 -28.44 8.20 -6.58
N ILE A 26 -29.14 8.06 -5.44
CA ILE A 26 -28.65 8.55 -4.15
C ILE A 26 -27.33 7.85 -3.76
N ALA A 27 -27.24 6.53 -3.92
CA ALA A 27 -26.03 5.78 -3.61
C ALA A 27 -24.85 6.23 -4.48
N VAL A 28 -25.05 6.40 -5.78
CA VAL A 28 -24.01 6.89 -6.70
C VAL A 28 -23.61 8.33 -6.36
N SER A 29 -24.57 9.21 -6.03
CA SER A 29 -24.27 10.59 -5.62
C SER A 29 -23.44 10.65 -4.35
N ILE A 30 -23.76 9.81 -3.36
CA ILE A 30 -22.97 9.69 -2.12
C ILE A 30 -21.56 9.17 -2.44
N LEU A 31 -21.42 8.14 -3.28
CA LEU A 31 -20.12 7.61 -3.68
C LEU A 31 -19.27 8.65 -4.41
N ILE A 32 -19.86 9.43 -5.32
CA ILE A 32 -19.15 10.52 -6.01
C ILE A 32 -18.71 11.58 -5.02
N LEU A 33 -19.59 11.99 -4.09
CA LEU A 33 -19.25 12.98 -3.07
C LEU A 33 -18.09 12.50 -2.18
N LEU A 34 -18.13 11.25 -1.72
CA LEU A 34 -17.05 10.65 -0.94
C LEU A 34 -15.75 10.60 -1.76
N ALA A 35 -15.81 10.16 -3.01
CA ALA A 35 -14.64 10.12 -3.89
C ALA A 35 -14.02 11.51 -4.09
N LEU A 36 -14.84 12.56 -4.24
CA LEU A 36 -14.35 13.94 -4.34
C LEU A 36 -13.67 14.38 -3.04
N ILE A 37 -14.27 14.11 -1.87
CA ILE A 37 -13.70 14.45 -0.57
C ILE A 37 -12.35 13.75 -0.37
N GLU A 38 -12.26 12.46 -0.67
CA GLU A 38 -11.01 11.67 -0.55
C GLU A 38 -9.94 12.12 -1.55
N THR A 39 -10.33 12.71 -2.69
CA THR A 39 -9.38 13.18 -3.71
C THR A 39 -8.76 14.53 -3.34
N VAL A 40 -9.44 15.38 -2.57
CA VAL A 40 -8.96 16.73 -2.19
C VAL A 40 -7.57 16.73 -1.55
N PRO A 41 -7.24 15.89 -0.54
CA PRO A 41 -5.91 15.88 0.06
C PRO A 41 -4.80 15.56 -0.96
N PHE A 42 -5.06 14.66 -1.90
CA PHE A 42 -4.09 14.31 -2.96
C PHE A 42 -3.87 15.47 -3.93
N VAL A 43 -4.95 16.13 -4.37
CA VAL A 43 -4.87 17.32 -5.22
C VAL A 43 -4.08 18.43 -4.53
N LEU A 44 -4.34 18.68 -3.24
CA LEU A 44 -3.61 19.66 -2.46
C LEU A 44 -2.13 19.28 -2.29
N THR A 45 -1.81 18.01 -2.07
CA THR A 45 -0.44 17.51 -1.99
C THR A 45 0.32 17.78 -3.29
N VAL A 46 -0.28 17.40 -4.42
CA VAL A 46 0.30 17.66 -5.75
C VAL A 46 0.42 19.15 -6.02
N ALA A 47 -0.62 19.95 -5.76
CA ALA A 47 -0.56 21.39 -5.97
C ALA A 47 0.53 22.05 -5.11
N ASN A 48 0.62 21.66 -3.83
CA ASN A 48 1.63 22.22 -2.92
C ASN A 48 3.06 21.78 -3.25
N SER A 49 3.27 20.64 -3.92
CA SER A 49 4.60 20.22 -4.37
C SER A 49 5.18 21.12 -5.49
N PHE A 50 4.33 21.86 -6.18
CA PHE A 50 4.71 22.81 -7.23
C PHE A 50 4.72 24.28 -6.79
N LYS A 51 4.72 24.56 -5.49
CA LYS A 51 4.73 25.92 -4.97
C LYS A 51 6.07 26.28 -4.34
N CYS A 52 6.35 27.58 -4.33
CA CYS A 52 7.41 28.13 -3.48
C CYS A 52 7.14 27.87 -2.00
N LEU A 53 8.18 27.70 -1.19
CA LEU A 53 8.05 27.43 0.24
C LEU A 53 7.17 28.45 0.97
N SER A 54 7.34 29.75 0.68
CA SER A 54 6.53 30.83 1.26
C SER A 54 5.03 30.68 0.97
N VAL A 55 4.68 30.23 -0.24
CA VAL A 55 3.29 29.99 -0.65
C VAL A 55 2.71 28.76 0.04
N VAL A 56 3.47 27.67 0.15
CA VAL A 56 3.02 26.46 0.87
C VAL A 56 2.72 26.76 2.33
N GLN A 57 3.55 27.58 2.99
CA GLN A 57 3.37 27.93 4.39
C GLN A 57 2.19 28.87 4.66
N GLN A 58 1.95 29.83 3.78
CA GLN A 58 0.93 30.87 3.99
C GLN A 58 -0.40 30.57 3.30
N ARG A 59 -0.37 29.90 2.14
CA ARG A 59 -1.57 29.63 1.30
C ARG A 59 -1.62 28.15 0.83
N PRO A 60 -1.61 27.18 1.74
CA PRO A 60 -1.64 25.75 1.35
C PRO A 60 -2.91 25.33 0.62
N GLN A 61 -4.03 26.02 0.85
CA GLN A 61 -5.34 25.72 0.28
C GLN A 61 -5.49 26.09 -1.20
N VAL A 62 -4.62 26.94 -1.75
CA VAL A 62 -4.67 27.35 -3.16
C VAL A 62 -4.20 26.18 -4.03
N PHE A 63 -4.98 25.80 -5.05
CA PHE A 63 -4.66 24.65 -5.89
C PHE A 63 -4.75 24.93 -7.41
N VAL A 64 -5.10 26.16 -7.81
CA VAL A 64 -5.22 26.53 -9.23
C VAL A 64 -3.89 27.09 -9.74
N PRO A 65 -3.16 26.34 -10.61
CA PRO A 65 -1.93 26.85 -11.21
C PRO A 65 -2.24 27.84 -12.33
N LEU A 66 -1.48 28.91 -12.41
CA LEU A 66 -1.51 29.87 -13.51
C LEU A 66 -0.09 30.20 -14.01
N PRO A 67 0.09 30.53 -15.30
CA PRO A 67 1.35 31.05 -15.81
C PRO A 67 1.78 32.35 -15.08
N PRO A 68 3.10 32.63 -15.01
CA PRO A 68 4.20 31.89 -15.63
C PRO A 68 4.52 30.59 -14.89
N PHE A 69 4.91 29.55 -15.68
CA PHE A 69 5.45 28.33 -15.13
C PHE A 69 6.97 28.47 -14.92
N GLY A 70 7.53 27.84 -13.89
CA GLY A 70 8.94 27.98 -13.53
C GLY A 70 9.21 29.26 -12.75
N ALA A 71 8.27 29.64 -11.86
CA ALA A 71 8.44 30.83 -11.01
C ALA A 71 9.69 30.70 -10.14
N GLU A 72 10.50 31.77 -10.10
CA GLU A 72 11.59 31.87 -9.15
C GLU A 72 11.04 32.08 -7.75
N CYS A 73 11.56 31.34 -6.79
CA CYS A 73 11.10 31.37 -5.40
C CYS A 73 12.03 32.19 -4.49
N ARG A 74 13.22 32.49 -4.99
CA ARG A 74 14.29 33.19 -4.24
C ARG A 74 14.77 34.40 -5.03
N THR A 75 15.24 35.40 -4.31
CA THR A 75 15.95 36.53 -4.88
C THR A 75 17.36 36.12 -5.30
N GLU A 76 18.06 36.96 -6.08
CA GLU A 76 19.48 36.76 -6.41
C GLU A 76 20.38 36.63 -5.16
N SER A 77 19.95 37.19 -4.04
CA SER A 77 20.63 37.07 -2.73
C SER A 77 20.29 35.79 -1.97
N GLY A 78 19.42 34.90 -2.53
CA GLY A 78 19.01 33.62 -1.94
C GLY A 78 17.87 33.72 -0.93
N SER A 79 17.33 34.91 -0.62
CA SER A 79 16.20 35.07 0.28
C SER A 79 14.87 34.71 -0.40
N ALA A 80 13.94 34.10 0.37
CA ALA A 80 12.62 33.73 -0.15
C ALA A 80 11.84 34.96 -0.64
N LEU A 81 11.22 34.87 -1.82
CA LEU A 81 10.33 35.89 -2.34
C LEU A 81 9.05 35.97 -1.50
N PRO A 82 8.44 37.17 -1.40
CA PRO A 82 7.13 37.34 -0.77
C PRO A 82 6.07 36.46 -1.46
N THR A 83 5.13 35.95 -0.66
CA THR A 83 4.05 35.10 -1.16
C THR A 83 3.23 35.72 -2.29
N ASP A 84 3.00 37.04 -2.22
CA ASP A 84 2.24 37.78 -3.23
C ASP A 84 2.97 37.93 -4.57
N ALA A 85 4.28 37.70 -4.61
CA ALA A 85 5.04 37.70 -5.87
C ALA A 85 4.72 36.49 -6.76
N THR A 86 4.38 35.35 -6.15
CA THR A 86 4.19 34.07 -6.86
C THR A 86 2.80 33.44 -6.63
N SER A 87 1.90 34.12 -5.92
CA SER A 87 0.53 33.62 -5.69
C SER A 87 -0.47 34.74 -5.41
N THR A 88 -1.75 34.44 -5.72
CA THR A 88 -2.90 35.24 -5.33
C THR A 88 -3.74 34.49 -4.27
N LEU A 89 -4.91 34.99 -3.92
CA LEU A 89 -5.84 34.29 -3.03
C LEU A 89 -6.42 33.00 -3.64
N LEU A 90 -6.45 32.88 -4.97
CA LEU A 90 -7.08 31.77 -5.69
C LEU A 90 -6.08 30.93 -6.51
N THR A 91 -4.94 31.51 -6.87
CA THR A 91 -4.01 30.94 -7.85
C THR A 91 -2.56 31.03 -7.38
N PHE A 92 -1.69 30.18 -7.94
CA PHE A 92 -0.26 30.22 -7.72
C PHE A 92 0.52 30.01 -9.02
N ASN A 93 1.76 30.48 -9.08
CA ASN A 93 2.67 30.26 -10.18
C ASN A 93 3.50 28.98 -9.90
N PRO A 94 3.39 27.94 -10.74
CA PRO A 94 4.08 26.67 -10.51
C PRO A 94 5.60 26.81 -10.63
N THR A 95 6.31 26.12 -9.72
CA THR A 95 7.78 26.00 -9.66
C THR A 95 8.20 24.55 -9.49
N LEU A 96 9.44 24.21 -9.83
CA LEU A 96 10.06 22.91 -9.56
C LEU A 96 11.02 22.94 -8.37
N GLU A 97 11.08 24.04 -7.60
CA GLU A 97 11.99 24.19 -6.44
C GLU A 97 11.95 22.98 -5.50
N GLY A 98 10.76 22.50 -5.15
CA GLY A 98 10.61 21.33 -4.25
C GLY A 98 11.19 20.05 -4.85
N TYR A 99 11.05 19.86 -6.15
CA TYR A 99 11.61 18.70 -6.85
C TYR A 99 13.12 18.79 -7.00
N GLU A 100 13.66 19.95 -7.36
CA GLU A 100 15.09 20.18 -7.45
C GLU A 100 15.78 19.95 -6.11
N ASN A 101 15.19 20.47 -5.03
CA ASN A 101 15.70 20.28 -3.69
C ASN A 101 15.69 18.82 -3.25
N VAL A 102 14.61 18.08 -3.47
CA VAL A 102 14.53 16.65 -3.04
C VAL A 102 15.55 15.79 -3.77
N PHE A 103 15.92 16.11 -5.02
CA PHE A 103 16.95 15.38 -5.76
C PHE A 103 18.37 15.65 -5.25
N GLN A 104 18.60 16.73 -4.50
CA GLN A 104 19.90 17.00 -3.84
C GLN A 104 20.14 16.03 -2.66
N TYR A 105 19.08 15.41 -2.13
CA TYR A 105 19.19 14.33 -1.16
C TYR A 105 19.38 12.98 -1.86
N ASN A 106 19.65 11.94 -1.09
CA ASN A 106 19.89 10.59 -1.62
C ASN A 106 18.62 9.89 -2.15
N LEU A 107 17.71 10.63 -2.83
CA LEU A 107 16.43 10.13 -3.32
C LEU A 107 16.59 8.90 -4.23
N GLY A 108 17.56 8.91 -5.13
CA GLY A 108 17.84 7.78 -6.03
C GLY A 108 18.19 6.50 -5.27
N LEU A 109 18.98 6.63 -4.20
CA LEU A 109 19.32 5.51 -3.32
C LEU A 109 18.09 4.99 -2.56
N TRP A 110 17.25 5.89 -2.04
CA TRP A 110 16.02 5.51 -1.34
C TRP A 110 15.04 4.79 -2.27
N ILE A 111 14.91 5.25 -3.52
CA ILE A 111 14.10 4.56 -4.56
C ILE A 111 14.65 3.16 -4.81
N THR A 112 15.94 3.03 -5.06
CA THR A 112 16.60 1.73 -5.32
C THR A 112 16.40 0.76 -4.15
N ASN A 113 16.62 1.22 -2.92
CA ASN A 113 16.40 0.43 -1.73
C ASN A 113 14.94 0.01 -1.56
N THR A 114 13.99 0.94 -1.82
CA THR A 114 12.56 0.63 -1.74
C THR A 114 12.15 -0.45 -2.73
N VAL A 115 12.62 -0.32 -3.98
CA VAL A 115 12.37 -1.33 -5.03
C VAL A 115 12.98 -2.67 -4.63
N TYR A 116 14.22 -2.66 -4.14
CA TYR A 116 14.90 -3.89 -3.68
C TYR A 116 14.11 -4.58 -2.56
N TYR A 117 13.76 -3.86 -1.49
CA TYR A 117 12.98 -4.42 -0.39
C TYR A 117 11.61 -4.92 -0.85
N ALA A 118 10.90 -4.10 -1.62
CA ALA A 118 9.56 -4.45 -2.10
C ALA A 118 9.57 -5.72 -2.95
N LEU A 119 10.51 -5.84 -3.89
CA LEU A 119 10.61 -7.01 -4.76
C LEU A 119 11.13 -8.24 -3.99
N ALA A 120 12.23 -8.12 -3.23
CA ALA A 120 12.81 -9.24 -2.51
C ALA A 120 11.81 -9.86 -1.51
N ILE A 121 11.16 -9.02 -0.70
CA ILE A 121 10.18 -9.48 0.29
C ILE A 121 8.94 -10.06 -0.40
N THR A 122 8.44 -9.43 -1.46
CA THR A 122 7.28 -9.97 -2.20
C THR A 122 7.57 -11.35 -2.76
N VAL A 123 8.73 -11.55 -3.38
CA VAL A 123 9.12 -12.87 -3.92
C VAL A 123 9.22 -13.91 -2.81
N LEU A 124 9.86 -13.58 -1.68
CA LEU A 124 9.97 -14.51 -0.56
C LEU A 124 8.62 -14.85 0.06
N ARG A 125 7.71 -13.87 0.21
CA ARG A 125 6.35 -14.12 0.67
C ARG A 125 5.56 -14.99 -0.29
N LEU A 126 5.64 -14.75 -1.59
CA LEU A 126 5.02 -15.62 -2.59
C LEU A 126 5.49 -17.08 -2.44
N ILE A 127 6.76 -17.29 -2.13
CA ILE A 127 7.33 -18.63 -1.92
C ILE A 127 6.88 -19.21 -0.57
N PHE A 128 7.21 -18.53 0.52
CA PHE A 128 7.01 -19.10 1.86
C PHE A 128 5.55 -19.17 2.27
N ASP A 129 4.77 -18.12 1.99
CA ASP A 129 3.36 -18.10 2.37
C ASP A 129 2.54 -19.11 1.53
N SER A 130 2.90 -19.30 0.24
CA SER A 130 2.26 -20.32 -0.59
C SER A 130 2.62 -21.73 -0.15
N LEU A 131 3.89 -22.00 0.16
CA LEU A 131 4.31 -23.32 0.67
C LEU A 131 3.65 -23.65 2.01
N ALA A 132 3.65 -22.69 2.95
CA ALA A 132 3.01 -22.83 4.25
C ALA A 132 1.48 -23.00 4.12
N GLY A 133 0.85 -22.16 3.28
CA GLY A 133 -0.58 -22.23 3.00
C GLY A 133 -0.99 -23.57 2.40
N TYR A 134 -0.23 -24.09 1.43
CA TYR A 134 -0.46 -25.40 0.83
C TYR A 134 -0.26 -26.53 1.85
N ALA A 135 0.80 -26.49 2.63
CA ALA A 135 1.05 -27.50 3.68
C ALA A 135 -0.11 -27.56 4.68
N LEU A 136 -0.58 -26.40 5.14
CA LEU A 136 -1.70 -26.30 6.09
C LEU A 136 -3.05 -26.72 5.47
N ALA A 137 -3.27 -26.49 4.19
CA ALA A 137 -4.51 -26.82 3.51
C ALA A 137 -4.61 -28.30 3.12
N ARG A 138 -3.49 -28.91 2.67
CA ARG A 138 -3.49 -30.20 1.96
C ARG A 138 -2.71 -31.31 2.65
N ILE A 139 -1.73 -30.98 3.49
CA ILE A 139 -0.91 -32.00 4.17
C ILE A 139 -1.50 -32.27 5.54
N LYS A 140 -1.85 -33.53 5.78
CA LYS A 140 -2.28 -33.99 7.11
C LYS A 140 -1.05 -34.30 7.95
N PHE A 141 -0.81 -33.53 8.99
CA PHE A 141 0.24 -33.76 10.00
C PHE A 141 -0.29 -33.47 11.40
N ILE A 142 0.37 -34.05 12.41
CA ILE A 142 -0.02 -33.86 13.81
C ILE A 142 0.17 -32.39 14.18
N GLY A 143 -0.89 -31.75 14.69
CA GLY A 143 -0.84 -30.35 15.11
C GLY A 143 -1.20 -29.33 14.00
N ASN A 144 -1.50 -29.74 12.76
CA ASN A 144 -1.88 -28.83 11.65
C ASN A 144 -2.86 -27.75 12.11
N ARG A 145 -3.93 -28.14 12.80
CA ARG A 145 -4.94 -27.19 13.30
C ARG A 145 -4.39 -26.23 14.36
N VAL A 146 -3.51 -26.71 15.22
CA VAL A 146 -2.89 -25.86 16.26
C VAL A 146 -1.96 -24.84 15.62
N PHE A 147 -1.10 -25.26 14.68
CA PHE A 147 -0.24 -24.34 13.94
C PHE A 147 -1.05 -23.25 13.21
N PHE A 148 -2.15 -23.63 12.59
CA PHE A 148 -3.00 -22.65 11.93
C PHE A 148 -3.60 -21.65 12.93
N PHE A 149 -4.09 -22.10 14.09
CA PHE A 149 -4.59 -21.18 15.11
C PHE A 149 -3.48 -20.29 15.71
N ILE A 150 -2.25 -20.78 15.83
CA ILE A 150 -1.10 -19.94 16.24
C ILE A 150 -0.89 -18.83 15.22
N ILE A 151 -0.87 -19.15 13.91
CA ILE A 151 -0.72 -18.14 12.83
C ILE A 151 -1.84 -17.11 12.89
N LEU A 152 -3.11 -17.53 13.03
CA LEU A 152 -4.22 -16.61 13.21
C LEU A 152 -4.06 -15.75 14.47
N GLY A 153 -3.59 -16.33 15.56
CA GLY A 153 -3.32 -15.63 16.81
C GLY A 153 -2.27 -14.52 16.64
N THR A 154 -1.23 -14.75 15.82
CA THR A 154 -0.23 -13.71 15.55
C THR A 154 -0.81 -12.50 14.81
N MET A 155 -1.83 -12.68 13.97
CA MET A 155 -2.49 -11.57 13.28
C MET A 155 -3.27 -10.65 14.24
N MET A 156 -3.66 -11.15 15.43
CA MET A 156 -4.35 -10.36 16.44
C MET A 156 -3.39 -9.44 17.21
N ILE A 157 -2.08 -9.67 17.14
CA ILE A 157 -1.08 -8.86 17.82
C ILE A 157 -0.76 -7.64 16.95
N PRO A 158 -0.98 -6.40 17.45
CA PRO A 158 -0.59 -5.22 16.70
C PRO A 158 0.91 -5.23 16.37
N GLY A 159 1.27 -5.00 15.11
CA GLY A 159 2.66 -5.08 14.64
C GLY A 159 3.64 -4.20 15.43
N VAL A 160 3.17 -3.05 15.93
CA VAL A 160 3.96 -2.12 16.76
C VAL A 160 4.44 -2.76 18.06
N VAL A 161 3.66 -3.68 18.66
CA VAL A 161 4.07 -4.41 19.88
C VAL A 161 5.26 -5.32 19.61
N LEU A 162 5.36 -5.85 18.39
CA LEU A 162 6.44 -6.76 18.00
C LEU A 162 7.74 -6.04 17.61
N LEU A 163 7.75 -4.72 17.49
CA LEU A 163 8.93 -3.97 17.06
C LEU A 163 10.14 -4.20 17.99
N ILE A 164 9.95 -4.06 19.31
CA ILE A 164 11.04 -4.25 20.29
C ILE A 164 11.56 -5.69 20.29
N PRO A 165 10.71 -6.74 20.39
CA PRO A 165 11.18 -8.13 20.28
C PRO A 165 11.93 -8.41 18.99
N ARG A 166 11.45 -7.95 17.84
CA ARG A 166 12.12 -8.10 16.54
C ARG A 166 13.51 -7.44 16.54
N PHE A 167 13.61 -6.22 17.07
CA PHE A 167 14.90 -5.52 17.20
C PHE A 167 15.89 -6.32 18.05
N ILE A 168 15.47 -6.84 19.21
CA ILE A 168 16.32 -7.60 20.11
C ILE A 168 16.86 -8.85 19.41
N ILE A 169 16.00 -9.61 18.73
CA ILE A 169 16.39 -10.82 18.00
C ILE A 169 17.40 -10.47 16.90
N LEU A 170 17.08 -9.46 16.05
CA LEU A 170 17.96 -9.05 14.97
C LEU A 170 19.32 -8.54 15.46
N LYS A 171 19.33 -7.84 16.61
CA LYS A 171 20.57 -7.40 17.25
C LYS A 171 21.41 -8.58 17.72
N GLN A 172 20.80 -9.59 18.33
CA GLN A 172 21.52 -10.78 18.83
C GLN A 172 22.16 -11.59 17.70
N ILE A 173 21.49 -11.68 16.55
CA ILE A 173 22.02 -12.39 15.37
C ILE A 173 22.87 -11.51 14.45
N GLY A 174 23.12 -10.23 14.81
CA GLY A 174 23.98 -9.33 14.05
C GLY A 174 23.36 -8.78 12.75
N PHE A 175 22.03 -8.75 12.63
CA PHE A 175 21.32 -8.36 11.41
C PHE A 175 20.81 -6.90 11.40
N ILE A 176 21.12 -6.14 12.46
CA ILE A 176 20.83 -4.69 12.49
C ILE A 176 21.73 -3.98 11.47
N ASN A 177 21.19 -2.94 10.83
CA ASN A 177 21.82 -2.18 9.76
C ASN A 177 22.25 -3.03 8.55
N THR A 178 21.50 -4.09 8.24
CA THR A 178 21.74 -4.94 7.07
C THR A 178 20.49 -5.08 6.19
N TYR A 179 20.69 -5.24 4.87
CA TYR A 179 19.60 -5.59 3.96
C TYR A 179 18.94 -6.93 4.33
N HIS A 180 19.75 -7.90 4.72
CA HIS A 180 19.28 -9.24 5.13
C HIS A 180 18.35 -9.17 6.34
N GLY A 181 18.66 -8.29 7.31
CA GLY A 181 17.81 -8.10 8.49
C GLY A 181 16.40 -7.68 8.13
N VAL A 182 16.23 -6.73 7.21
CA VAL A 182 14.92 -6.30 6.73
C VAL A 182 14.23 -7.41 5.95
N VAL A 183 14.94 -8.01 4.98
CA VAL A 183 14.36 -8.98 4.04
C VAL A 183 13.93 -10.24 4.78
N LEU A 184 14.78 -10.81 5.65
CA LEU A 184 14.46 -12.05 6.37
C LEU A 184 13.37 -11.85 7.43
N MET A 185 13.37 -10.70 8.12
CA MET A 185 12.35 -10.39 9.12
C MET A 185 10.94 -10.35 8.49
N LEU A 186 10.83 -9.89 7.25
CA LEU A 186 9.56 -9.69 6.54
C LEU A 186 9.27 -10.77 5.49
N ALA A 187 10.11 -11.82 5.38
CA ALA A 187 10.06 -12.83 4.33
C ALA A 187 8.78 -13.69 4.32
N ALA A 188 8.10 -13.79 5.44
CA ALA A 188 6.82 -14.50 5.56
C ALA A 188 5.83 -13.66 6.37
N ASP A 189 4.54 -13.81 6.06
CA ASP A 189 3.47 -13.06 6.69
C ASP A 189 2.26 -13.95 7.02
N ALA A 190 1.73 -13.80 8.24
CA ALA A 190 0.59 -14.59 8.69
C ALA A 190 -0.65 -14.39 7.81
N PHE A 191 -0.89 -13.16 7.34
CA PHE A 191 -1.98 -12.86 6.41
C PHE A 191 -1.78 -13.59 5.07
N GLY A 192 -0.56 -13.59 4.53
CA GLY A 192 -0.23 -14.29 3.28
C GLY A 192 -0.46 -15.79 3.39
N VAL A 193 0.01 -16.41 4.48
CA VAL A 193 -0.23 -17.83 4.76
C VAL A 193 -1.73 -18.13 4.87
N PHE A 194 -2.49 -17.30 5.58
CA PHE A 194 -3.93 -17.44 5.70
C PHE A 194 -4.64 -17.34 4.34
N LEU A 195 -4.32 -16.31 3.55
CA LEU A 195 -4.90 -16.09 2.22
C LEU A 195 -4.67 -17.30 1.30
N MET A 196 -3.42 -17.77 1.23
CA MET A 196 -3.06 -18.90 0.39
C MET A 196 -3.71 -20.20 0.86
N LYS A 197 -3.78 -20.42 2.18
CA LYS A 197 -4.47 -21.57 2.75
C LYS A 197 -5.96 -21.57 2.38
N GLN A 198 -6.66 -20.46 2.54
CA GLN A 198 -8.08 -20.35 2.20
C GLN A 198 -8.33 -20.64 0.71
N PHE A 199 -7.45 -20.11 -0.15
CA PHE A 199 -7.55 -20.40 -1.58
C PHE A 199 -7.32 -21.89 -1.86
N PHE A 200 -6.26 -22.47 -1.34
CA PHE A 200 -5.98 -23.89 -1.59
C PHE A 200 -7.08 -24.81 -1.05
N GLU A 201 -7.75 -24.47 0.04
CA GLU A 201 -8.91 -25.21 0.54
C GLU A 201 -10.11 -25.18 -0.41
N SER A 202 -10.25 -24.12 -1.20
CA SER A 202 -11.35 -23.99 -2.18
C SER A 202 -11.14 -24.83 -3.47
N VAL A 203 -9.91 -25.24 -3.76
CA VAL A 203 -9.60 -26.08 -4.93
C VAL A 203 -10.20 -27.48 -4.73
N PRO A 204 -10.96 -28.04 -5.70
CA PRO A 204 -11.51 -29.39 -5.61
C PRO A 204 -10.42 -30.46 -5.44
N LYS A 205 -10.64 -31.40 -4.51
CA LYS A 205 -9.66 -32.47 -4.22
C LYS A 205 -9.50 -33.45 -5.38
N GLU A 206 -10.54 -33.59 -6.17
CA GLU A 206 -10.60 -34.46 -7.33
C GLU A 206 -9.50 -34.18 -8.37
N ILE A 207 -9.09 -32.89 -8.45
CA ILE A 207 -7.97 -32.47 -9.33
C ILE A 207 -6.64 -33.04 -8.83
N GLU A 208 -6.43 -33.00 -7.50
CA GLU A 208 -5.20 -33.55 -6.90
C GLU A 208 -5.22 -35.08 -6.95
N GLU A 209 -6.39 -35.73 -6.76
CA GLU A 209 -6.56 -37.18 -6.86
C GLU A 209 -6.29 -37.67 -8.28
N ALA A 210 -6.80 -36.97 -9.30
CA ALA A 210 -6.52 -37.28 -10.70
C ALA A 210 -5.02 -37.19 -11.01
N ALA A 211 -4.36 -36.10 -10.58
CA ALA A 211 -2.94 -35.96 -10.80
C ALA A 211 -2.08 -37.01 -10.03
N MET A 212 -2.54 -37.49 -8.87
CA MET A 212 -1.89 -38.60 -8.17
C MET A 212 -2.01 -39.91 -8.95
N VAL A 213 -3.15 -40.16 -9.60
CA VAL A 213 -3.32 -41.34 -10.49
C VAL A 213 -2.36 -41.27 -11.67
N ASP A 214 -2.09 -40.05 -12.19
CA ASP A 214 -1.10 -39.80 -13.24
C ASP A 214 0.37 -39.84 -12.72
N GLY A 215 0.59 -40.20 -11.46
CA GLY A 215 1.92 -40.38 -10.87
C GLY A 215 2.57 -39.11 -10.34
N ALA A 216 1.84 -38.01 -10.17
CA ALA A 216 2.38 -36.77 -9.60
C ALA A 216 2.75 -36.96 -8.13
N ASN A 217 4.00 -36.67 -7.78
CA ASN A 217 4.42 -36.54 -6.39
C ASN A 217 3.98 -35.17 -5.80
N ARG A 218 4.15 -34.97 -4.48
CA ARG A 218 3.70 -33.75 -3.78
C ARG A 218 4.29 -32.45 -4.34
N PHE A 219 5.57 -32.46 -4.75
CA PHE A 219 6.20 -31.30 -5.36
C PHE A 219 5.64 -31.00 -6.76
N THR A 220 5.51 -32.04 -7.58
CA THR A 220 4.88 -31.92 -8.92
C THR A 220 3.45 -31.42 -8.80
N MET A 221 2.69 -31.98 -7.85
CA MET A 221 1.33 -31.54 -7.51
C MET A 221 1.29 -30.06 -7.20
N PHE A 222 2.12 -29.61 -6.26
CA PHE A 222 2.15 -28.19 -5.87
C PHE A 222 2.54 -27.29 -7.03
N PHE A 223 3.71 -27.51 -7.66
CA PHE A 223 4.25 -26.56 -8.64
C PHE A 223 3.57 -26.61 -10.01
N ARG A 224 3.10 -27.78 -10.46
CA ARG A 224 2.55 -27.94 -11.81
C ARG A 224 1.02 -27.95 -11.88
N VAL A 225 0.35 -28.24 -10.77
CA VAL A 225 -1.12 -28.34 -10.76
C VAL A 225 -1.74 -27.25 -9.92
N VAL A 226 -1.45 -27.21 -8.62
CA VAL A 226 -2.19 -26.36 -7.67
C VAL A 226 -1.73 -24.91 -7.72
N LEU A 227 -0.42 -24.66 -7.78
CA LEU A 227 0.13 -23.30 -7.79
C LEU A 227 -0.29 -22.48 -9.03
N PRO A 228 -0.30 -23.02 -10.26
CA PRO A 228 -0.81 -22.29 -11.42
C PRO A 228 -2.30 -21.94 -11.31
N MET A 229 -3.11 -22.79 -10.67
CA MET A 229 -4.51 -22.50 -10.41
C MET A 229 -4.69 -21.36 -9.39
N ALA A 230 -3.72 -21.17 -8.51
CA ALA A 230 -3.73 -20.14 -7.49
C ALA A 230 -3.29 -18.75 -8.00
N THR A 231 -3.14 -18.55 -9.32
CA THR A 231 -2.74 -17.26 -9.90
C THR A 231 -3.54 -16.06 -9.37
N PRO A 232 -4.87 -16.11 -9.19
CA PRO A 232 -5.61 -14.98 -8.61
C PRO A 232 -5.18 -14.66 -7.17
N ALA A 233 -5.05 -15.68 -6.32
CA ALA A 233 -4.61 -15.51 -4.93
C ALA A 233 -3.14 -15.06 -4.85
N LEU A 234 -2.27 -15.62 -5.70
CA LEU A 234 -0.87 -15.20 -5.81
C LEU A 234 -0.75 -13.73 -6.23
N THR A 235 -1.59 -13.30 -7.17
CA THR A 235 -1.61 -11.89 -7.61
C THR A 235 -2.05 -10.98 -6.47
N ALA A 236 -3.09 -11.35 -5.74
CA ALA A 236 -3.53 -10.60 -4.56
C ALA A 236 -2.42 -10.54 -3.50
N LEU A 237 -1.80 -11.67 -3.17
CA LEU A 237 -0.67 -11.75 -2.24
C LEU A 237 0.51 -10.87 -2.68
N ALA A 238 0.85 -10.90 -3.97
CA ALA A 238 1.92 -10.07 -4.53
C ALA A 238 1.63 -8.58 -4.35
N ILE A 239 0.41 -8.14 -4.65
CA ILE A 239 0.01 -6.74 -4.54
C ILE A 239 0.04 -6.28 -3.08
N PHE A 240 -0.55 -7.04 -2.15
CA PHE A 240 -0.54 -6.69 -0.73
C PHE A 240 0.87 -6.68 -0.15
N SER A 241 1.71 -7.65 -0.52
CA SER A 241 3.11 -7.72 -0.08
C SER A 241 3.94 -6.56 -0.60
N PHE A 242 3.81 -6.24 -1.90
CA PHE A 242 4.50 -5.11 -2.52
C PHE A 242 4.09 -3.79 -1.87
N GLN A 243 2.78 -3.53 -1.77
CA GLN A 243 2.25 -2.30 -1.18
C GLN A 243 2.64 -2.15 0.29
N GLY A 244 2.51 -3.22 1.07
CA GLY A 244 2.87 -3.22 2.50
C GLY A 244 4.36 -2.95 2.72
N THR A 245 5.23 -3.52 1.88
CA THR A 245 6.67 -3.31 1.96
C THR A 245 7.08 -1.94 1.44
N TRP A 246 6.49 -1.48 0.33
CA TRP A 246 6.74 -0.15 -0.24
C TRP A 246 6.51 0.96 0.79
N ASN A 247 5.41 0.87 1.53
CA ASN A 247 5.01 1.87 2.53
C ASN A 247 5.59 1.58 3.94
N ASN A 248 6.42 0.55 4.10
CA ASN A 248 6.91 0.17 5.41
C ASN A 248 7.92 1.19 5.93
N PHE A 249 7.57 1.84 7.02
CA PHE A 249 8.40 2.81 7.73
C PHE A 249 8.95 2.23 9.03
N MET A 250 8.06 1.66 9.86
CA MET A 250 8.40 1.30 11.25
C MET A 250 9.43 0.18 11.35
N ASP A 251 9.26 -0.89 10.59
CA ASP A 251 10.22 -2.01 10.61
C ASP A 251 11.59 -1.56 10.08
N LEU A 252 11.63 -0.72 9.03
CA LEU A 252 12.89 -0.21 8.51
C LEU A 252 13.55 0.77 9.49
N LEU A 253 12.77 1.62 10.18
CA LEU A 253 13.30 2.53 11.18
C LEU A 253 14.08 1.77 12.27
N ILE A 254 13.57 0.63 12.75
CA ILE A 254 14.25 -0.15 13.80
C ILE A 254 15.40 -0.98 13.28
N VAL A 255 15.34 -1.46 12.02
CA VAL A 255 16.38 -2.36 11.49
C VAL A 255 17.54 -1.59 10.86
N VAL A 256 17.26 -0.53 10.08
CA VAL A 256 18.25 0.21 9.30
C VAL A 256 18.27 1.71 9.60
N GLY A 257 17.53 2.18 10.61
CA GLY A 257 17.47 3.60 10.97
C GLY A 257 18.82 4.22 11.33
N GLY A 258 19.78 3.41 11.75
CA GLY A 258 21.16 3.85 12.06
C GLY A 258 22.06 3.95 10.82
N ASP A 259 21.63 3.53 9.62
CA ASP A 259 22.44 3.55 8.40
C ASP A 259 21.65 4.17 7.24
N SER A 260 21.88 5.44 6.98
CA SER A 260 21.17 6.21 5.94
C SER A 260 21.34 5.65 4.52
N THR A 261 22.39 4.85 4.28
CA THR A 261 22.61 4.22 2.97
C THR A 261 21.61 3.10 2.65
N LYS A 262 20.87 2.63 3.66
CA LYS A 262 19.90 1.53 3.54
C LYS A 262 18.45 1.96 3.72
N HIS A 263 18.21 3.27 3.87
CA HIS A 263 16.85 3.79 4.02
C HIS A 263 16.01 3.55 2.76
N ASN A 264 14.73 3.26 2.97
CA ASN A 264 13.73 3.29 1.91
C ASN A 264 13.12 4.70 1.78
N LEU A 265 12.25 4.91 0.80
CA LEU A 265 11.59 6.20 0.56
C LEU A 265 10.85 6.75 1.79
N PRO A 266 9.95 6.00 2.48
CA PRO A 266 9.26 6.53 3.65
C PRO A 266 10.22 6.97 4.77
N LEU A 267 11.25 6.18 5.04
CA LEU A 267 12.24 6.49 6.08
C LEU A 267 13.12 7.68 5.69
N GLY A 268 13.60 7.72 4.44
CA GLY A 268 14.37 8.83 3.90
C GLY A 268 13.60 10.15 3.95
N LEU A 269 12.33 10.17 3.51
CA LEU A 269 11.47 11.36 3.60
C LEU A 269 11.23 11.80 5.04
N ALA A 270 11.05 10.86 5.96
CA ALA A 270 10.87 11.22 7.37
C ALA A 270 12.11 11.89 7.97
N GLN A 271 13.30 11.52 7.50
CA GLN A 271 14.56 12.16 7.94
C GLN A 271 14.69 13.61 7.46
N LEU A 272 14.11 13.98 6.30
CA LEU A 272 14.11 15.37 5.85
C LEU A 272 13.50 16.31 6.91
N ARG A 273 12.52 15.83 7.67
CA ARG A 273 11.91 16.60 8.76
C ARG A 273 12.90 16.92 9.89
N GLY A 274 13.85 16.02 10.17
CA GLY A 274 14.84 16.20 11.22
C GLY A 274 16.08 17.01 10.80
N GLN A 275 16.38 17.06 9.48
CA GLN A 275 17.56 17.76 8.96
C GLN A 275 17.36 19.27 8.82
N PHE A 276 16.12 19.73 8.64
CA PHE A 276 15.80 21.14 8.45
C PHE A 276 15.68 21.94 9.76
N GLY A 277 15.96 21.34 10.91
CA GLY A 277 15.87 22.03 12.21
C GLY A 277 14.44 22.56 12.47
N GLU A 278 14.32 23.85 12.79
CA GLU A 278 13.04 24.47 13.10
C GLU A 278 12.14 24.73 11.87
N THR A 279 12.69 24.68 10.65
CA THR A 279 11.95 25.00 9.42
C THR A 279 11.93 23.84 8.44
N LEU A 280 10.84 23.06 8.48
CA LEU A 280 10.59 22.03 7.46
C LEU A 280 10.31 22.69 6.10
N GLU A 281 11.08 22.34 5.06
CA GLU A 281 10.78 22.70 3.67
C GLU A 281 9.62 21.85 3.15
N TRP A 282 8.41 22.33 3.40
CA TRP A 282 7.18 21.60 3.04
C TRP A 282 7.05 21.30 1.55
N ASN A 283 7.47 22.20 0.67
CA ASN A 283 7.46 21.98 -0.78
C ASN A 283 8.36 20.81 -1.18
N THR A 284 9.57 20.72 -0.62
CA THR A 284 10.52 19.62 -0.82
C THR A 284 9.96 18.30 -0.29
N PHE A 285 9.39 18.30 0.91
CA PHE A 285 8.77 17.11 1.50
C PHE A 285 7.58 16.61 0.66
N LEU A 286 6.70 17.52 0.21
CA LEU A 286 5.53 17.17 -0.59
C LEU A 286 5.92 16.71 -2.01
N ALA A 287 6.96 17.29 -2.61
CA ALA A 287 7.52 16.79 -3.87
C ALA A 287 8.03 15.35 -3.73
N GLY A 288 8.76 15.05 -2.65
CA GLY A 288 9.18 13.68 -2.32
C GLY A 288 8.00 12.73 -2.09
N ALA A 289 6.95 13.18 -1.42
CA ALA A 289 5.73 12.40 -1.20
C ALA A 289 5.02 12.06 -2.52
N VAL A 290 4.93 13.00 -3.46
CA VAL A 290 4.39 12.76 -4.81
C VAL A 290 5.22 11.72 -5.53
N ILE A 291 6.56 11.85 -5.56
CA ILE A 291 7.47 10.87 -6.20
C ILE A 291 7.29 9.48 -5.57
N THR A 292 7.15 9.40 -4.25
CA THR A 292 6.95 8.12 -3.54
C THR A 292 5.62 7.46 -3.90
N THR A 293 4.58 8.24 -4.16
CA THR A 293 3.23 7.74 -4.44
C THR A 293 3.08 7.26 -5.89
N LEU A 294 3.80 7.87 -6.85
CA LEU A 294 3.67 7.56 -8.27
C LEU A 294 3.86 6.08 -8.63
N PRO A 295 4.93 5.38 -8.19
CA PRO A 295 5.11 3.97 -8.54
C PRO A 295 3.99 3.08 -8.01
N LEU A 296 3.49 3.38 -6.80
CA LEU A 296 2.40 2.64 -6.20
C LEU A 296 1.08 2.87 -6.94
N ALA A 297 0.80 4.12 -7.35
CA ALA A 297 -0.36 4.45 -8.17
C ALA A 297 -0.31 3.74 -9.53
N ILE A 298 0.87 3.67 -10.16
CA ILE A 298 1.09 2.94 -11.42
C ILE A 298 0.80 1.45 -11.21
N VAL A 299 1.39 0.82 -10.20
CA VAL A 299 1.15 -0.59 -9.87
C VAL A 299 -0.35 -0.83 -9.65
N PHE A 300 -1.01 0.00 -8.83
CA PHE A 300 -2.44 -0.11 -8.59
C PHE A 300 -3.26 -0.01 -9.89
N PHE A 301 -2.96 0.96 -10.75
CA PHE A 301 -3.68 1.18 -12.02
C PHE A 301 -3.59 -0.05 -12.95
N PHE A 302 -2.42 -0.69 -13.04
CA PHE A 302 -2.26 -1.88 -13.87
C PHE A 302 -2.93 -3.13 -13.28
N PHE A 303 -2.93 -3.26 -11.95
CA PHE A 303 -3.42 -4.45 -11.27
C PHE A 303 -4.85 -4.33 -10.72
N GLN A 304 -5.51 -3.16 -10.81
CA GLN A 304 -6.86 -2.93 -10.27
C GLN A 304 -7.91 -3.95 -10.73
N ARG A 305 -7.82 -4.44 -11.98
CA ARG A 305 -8.73 -5.46 -12.50
C ARG A 305 -8.70 -6.76 -11.70
N TYR A 306 -7.56 -7.14 -11.18
CA TYR A 306 -7.41 -8.37 -10.38
C TYR A 306 -8.01 -8.23 -8.98
N PHE A 307 -8.16 -7.02 -8.46
CA PHE A 307 -8.92 -6.77 -7.23
C PHE A 307 -10.42 -6.96 -7.41
N VAL A 308 -10.94 -6.64 -8.59
CA VAL A 308 -12.38 -6.72 -8.86
C VAL A 308 -12.78 -8.15 -9.23
N GLU A 309 -11.92 -8.88 -9.92
CA GLU A 309 -12.19 -10.25 -10.41
C GLU A 309 -11.78 -11.34 -9.41
N GLY A 310 -10.91 -11.06 -8.45
CA GLY A 310 -10.29 -12.04 -7.56
C GLY A 310 -10.90 -12.16 -6.16
N ILE A 311 -12.01 -11.44 -5.90
CA ILE A 311 -12.84 -11.54 -4.70
C ILE A 311 -14.24 -11.98 -5.14
#